data_88290ce54f88436ab6229181d7dad82f
#
_entry.id   88290ce54f88436ab6229181d7dad82f
#
_cell.length_a   1.000
_cell.length_b   1.000
_cell.length_c   1.000
_cell.angle_alpha   90.00
_cell.angle_beta   90.00
_cell.angle_gamma   90.00
#
_symmetry.space_group_name_H-M   'P 1'
#
loop_
_entity.id
_entity.type
_entity.pdbx_description
1 polymer ?
#
loop_
_entity_poly.entity_id
_entity_poly.type
_entity_poly.pdbx_seq_one_letter_code
_entity_poly.pdbx_strand_id
1 'polypeptide(L)'
;MTAKDSFIRTADEEHARTMKLLRAYPTDKLELKPHDMLKNARDLAWVFALERYLGTRIWNDELTKGAPGKPPAAPQNWNELLSGVDKAHQDFMGLVRKASDDDLKKKVHFFVGPKQLGEMSRMDVLWFLLHDQIHHRGQFSIYLRMSGAKVPSIYGPTADEPWM
;
A
#
# COMPACT_ATOMS: atom_id res chain seq x y z
N MET A 1 -5.65 21.78 -12.29
CA MET A 1 -5.42 20.54 -11.51
C MET A 1 -4.40 20.87 -10.43
N THR A 2 -4.77 20.77 -9.16
CA THR A 2 -3.85 21.04 -8.03
C THR A 2 -2.90 19.85 -7.80
N ALA A 3 -1.84 20.04 -7.00
CA ALA A 3 -0.97 18.94 -6.57
C ALA A 3 -1.76 17.85 -5.82
N LYS A 4 -2.74 18.28 -5.01
CA LYS A 4 -3.69 17.40 -4.33
C LYS A 4 -4.51 16.56 -5.30
N ASP A 5 -5.10 17.19 -6.33
CA ASP A 5 -5.91 16.46 -7.32
C ASP A 5 -5.07 15.44 -8.08
N SER A 6 -3.84 15.81 -8.45
CA SER A 6 -2.90 14.91 -9.11
C SER A 6 -2.56 13.71 -8.22
N PHE A 7 -2.27 13.95 -6.93
CA PHE A 7 -2.00 12.87 -5.98
C PHE A 7 -3.19 11.93 -5.83
N ILE A 8 -4.41 12.47 -5.59
CA ILE A 8 -5.62 11.67 -5.39
C ILE A 8 -5.87 10.76 -6.61
N ARG A 9 -5.83 11.33 -7.80
CA ARG A 9 -6.00 10.56 -9.04
C ARG A 9 -4.97 9.44 -9.14
N THR A 10 -3.68 9.75 -8.95
CA THR A 10 -2.61 8.76 -9.03
C THR A 10 -2.78 7.67 -7.98
N ALA A 11 -3.11 8.04 -6.74
CA ALA A 11 -3.30 7.07 -5.65
C ALA A 11 -4.49 6.11 -5.91
N ASP A 12 -5.60 6.61 -6.44
CA ASP A 12 -6.76 5.80 -6.80
C ASP A 12 -6.45 4.85 -7.98
N GLU A 13 -5.73 5.35 -9.00
CA GLU A 13 -5.29 4.52 -10.13
C GLU A 13 -4.33 3.42 -9.68
N GLU A 14 -3.35 3.75 -8.82
CA GLU A 14 -2.39 2.77 -8.29
C GLU A 14 -3.06 1.74 -7.39
N HIS A 15 -4.06 2.15 -6.59
CA HIS A 15 -4.86 1.23 -5.82
C HIS A 15 -5.64 0.25 -6.72
N ALA A 16 -6.28 0.73 -7.78
CA ALA A 16 -6.96 -0.14 -8.75
C ALA A 16 -6.02 -1.18 -9.38
N ARG A 17 -4.79 -0.76 -9.73
CA ARG A 17 -3.73 -1.64 -10.24
C ARG A 17 -3.31 -2.69 -9.20
N THR A 18 -3.16 -2.28 -7.95
CA THR A 18 -2.85 -3.20 -6.84
C THR A 18 -3.97 -4.22 -6.65
N MET A 19 -5.22 -3.78 -6.62
CA MET A 19 -6.37 -4.68 -6.47
C MET A 19 -6.50 -5.64 -7.65
N LYS A 20 -6.18 -5.20 -8.89
CA LYS A 20 -6.12 -6.10 -10.06
C LYS A 20 -5.13 -7.25 -9.82
N LEU A 21 -3.94 -6.93 -9.33
CA LEU A 21 -2.90 -7.94 -9.04
C LEU A 21 -3.31 -8.89 -7.90
N LEU A 22 -3.83 -8.34 -6.81
CA LEU A 22 -4.26 -9.13 -5.65
C LEU A 22 -5.41 -10.10 -6.01
N ARG A 23 -6.39 -9.66 -6.81
CA ARG A 23 -7.51 -10.50 -7.25
C ARG A 23 -7.09 -11.65 -8.16
N ALA A 24 -5.94 -11.54 -8.83
CA ALA A 24 -5.40 -12.62 -9.65
C ALA A 24 -4.71 -13.72 -8.84
N TYR A 25 -4.50 -13.51 -7.52
CA TYR A 25 -3.75 -14.45 -6.69
C TYR A 25 -4.61 -15.67 -6.30
N PRO A 26 -4.08 -16.92 -6.44
CA PRO A 26 -4.81 -18.14 -6.10
C PRO A 26 -4.92 -18.33 -4.58
N THR A 27 -6.12 -18.62 -4.10
CA THR A 27 -6.43 -18.68 -2.67
C THR A 27 -5.88 -19.93 -1.96
N ASP A 28 -5.42 -20.93 -2.69
CA ASP A 28 -4.78 -22.12 -2.18
C ASP A 28 -3.25 -21.98 -1.95
N LYS A 29 -2.68 -20.81 -2.27
CA LYS A 29 -1.24 -20.51 -2.18
C LYS A 29 -0.90 -19.37 -1.20
N LEU A 30 -1.77 -19.07 -0.25
CA LEU A 30 -1.61 -17.90 0.66
C LEU A 30 -0.35 -17.98 1.53
N GLU A 31 0.11 -19.19 1.84
CA GLU A 31 1.33 -19.41 2.63
C GLU A 31 2.61 -19.51 1.78
N LEU A 32 2.50 -19.31 0.44
CA LEU A 32 3.68 -19.29 -0.44
C LEU A 32 4.67 -18.23 0.03
N LYS A 33 5.93 -18.65 0.17
CA LYS A 33 7.02 -17.85 0.69
C LYS A 33 8.26 -18.10 -0.19
N PRO A 34 8.69 -17.13 -0.98
CA PRO A 34 9.85 -17.30 -1.88
C PRO A 34 11.17 -17.54 -1.17
N HIS A 35 11.31 -17.04 0.06
CA HIS A 35 12.50 -17.17 0.89
C HIS A 35 12.13 -17.06 2.37
N ASP A 36 12.86 -17.74 3.26
CA ASP A 36 12.56 -17.77 4.71
C ASP A 36 12.55 -16.40 5.38
N MET A 37 13.33 -15.46 4.88
CA MET A 37 13.37 -14.08 5.39
C MET A 37 12.22 -13.20 4.90
N LEU A 38 11.42 -13.66 3.94
CA LEU A 38 10.32 -12.89 3.38
C LEU A 38 8.99 -13.21 4.08
N LYS A 39 8.02 -12.34 3.93
CA LYS A 39 6.62 -12.59 4.31
C LYS A 39 6.03 -13.67 3.39
N ASN A 40 5.01 -14.40 3.85
CA ASN A 40 4.17 -15.17 2.94
C ASN A 40 3.28 -14.25 2.10
N ALA A 41 2.61 -14.81 1.09
CA ALA A 41 1.78 -14.04 0.16
C ALA A 41 0.65 -13.27 0.85
N ARG A 42 -0.04 -13.90 1.83
CA ARG A 42 -1.11 -13.26 2.61
C ARG A 42 -0.59 -12.06 3.39
N ASP A 43 0.50 -12.22 4.12
CA ASP A 43 1.07 -11.17 4.95
C ASP A 43 1.68 -10.04 4.11
N LEU A 44 2.23 -10.35 2.92
CA LEU A 44 2.69 -9.32 1.99
C LEU A 44 1.49 -8.54 1.39
N ALA A 45 0.41 -9.23 1.03
CA ALA A 45 -0.80 -8.57 0.55
C ALA A 45 -1.42 -7.65 1.63
N TRP A 46 -1.33 -8.04 2.91
CA TRP A 46 -1.85 -7.22 4.00
C TRP A 46 -1.05 -5.94 4.25
N VAL A 47 0.21 -5.87 3.79
CA VAL A 47 1.03 -4.64 3.89
C VAL A 47 0.32 -3.45 3.26
N PHE A 48 -0.42 -3.62 2.17
CA PHE A 48 -1.19 -2.55 1.53
C PHE A 48 -2.24 -1.89 2.45
N ALA A 49 -2.85 -2.66 3.34
CA ALA A 49 -3.74 -2.12 4.38
C ALA A 49 -2.94 -1.48 5.53
N LEU A 50 -1.86 -2.16 5.98
CA LEU A 50 -1.04 -1.69 7.11
C LEU A 50 -0.41 -0.33 6.83
N GLU A 51 0.03 -0.07 5.60
CA GLU A 51 0.57 1.23 5.19
C GLU A 51 -0.48 2.34 5.26
N ARG A 52 -1.75 2.05 4.96
CA ARG A 52 -2.84 3.02 5.11
C ARG A 52 -3.16 3.30 6.59
N TYR A 53 -3.13 2.29 7.43
CA TYR A 53 -3.25 2.48 8.88
C TYR A 53 -2.08 3.28 9.44
N LEU A 54 -0.85 2.98 9.01
CA LEU A 54 0.33 3.77 9.36
C LEU A 54 0.21 5.21 8.85
N GLY A 55 -0.21 5.39 7.61
CA GLY A 55 -0.45 6.69 6.99
C GLY A 55 -1.42 7.56 7.79
N THR A 56 -2.51 6.97 8.28
CA THR A 56 -3.49 7.68 9.15
C THR A 56 -2.83 8.15 10.45
N ARG A 57 -1.98 7.34 11.06
CA ARG A 57 -1.26 7.69 12.28
C ARG A 57 -0.21 8.78 12.05
N ILE A 58 0.51 8.71 10.95
CA ILE A 58 1.45 9.75 10.54
C ILE A 58 0.70 11.05 10.27
N TRP A 59 -0.43 10.98 9.59
CA TRP A 59 -1.29 12.13 9.34
C TRP A 59 -1.66 12.89 10.62
N ASN A 60 -1.90 12.15 11.70
CA ASN A 60 -2.23 12.69 13.03
C ASN A 60 -1.00 13.00 13.90
N ASP A 61 0.21 12.87 13.35
CA ASP A 61 1.49 13.03 14.07
C ASP A 61 1.60 12.16 15.34
N GLU A 62 1.15 10.92 15.23
CA GLU A 62 1.10 10.00 16.37
C GLU A 62 2.40 9.24 16.61
N LEU A 63 3.36 9.25 15.66
CA LEU A 63 4.63 8.53 15.82
C LEU A 63 5.50 9.11 16.95
N THR A 64 5.30 10.37 17.31
CA THR A 64 5.99 11.03 18.43
C THR A 64 5.44 10.62 19.81
N LYS A 65 4.23 10.01 19.84
CA LYS A 65 3.53 9.64 21.08
C LYS A 65 3.89 8.24 21.60
N GLY A 66 4.91 7.61 21.01
CA GLY A 66 5.37 6.26 21.37
C GLY A 66 5.19 5.24 20.24
N ALA A 67 5.73 4.04 20.45
CA ALA A 67 5.63 2.97 19.47
C ALA A 67 4.16 2.68 19.15
N PRO A 68 3.84 2.46 17.86
CA PRO A 68 2.51 1.98 17.47
C PRO A 68 2.19 0.67 18.19
N GLY A 69 0.96 0.51 18.63
CA GLY A 69 0.46 -0.79 19.08
C GLY A 69 0.67 -1.84 18.00
N LYS A 70 0.55 -3.12 18.37
CA LYS A 70 0.68 -4.21 17.39
C LYS A 70 -0.30 -3.98 16.22
N PRO A 71 0.18 -3.98 14.98
CA PRO A 71 -0.69 -3.80 13.83
C PRO A 71 -1.70 -4.95 13.73
N PRO A 72 -2.89 -4.73 13.13
CA PRO A 72 -3.87 -5.79 12.94
C PRO A 72 -3.28 -6.92 12.09
N ALA A 73 -3.55 -8.16 12.51
CA ALA A 73 -3.11 -9.33 11.76
C ALA A 73 -3.86 -9.44 10.42
N ALA A 74 -3.22 -10.06 9.44
CA ALA A 74 -3.86 -10.35 8.16
C ALA A 74 -5.06 -11.28 8.36
N PRO A 75 -6.24 -10.99 7.76
CA PRO A 75 -7.35 -11.91 7.71
C PRO A 75 -6.95 -13.25 7.09
N GLN A 76 -7.53 -14.35 7.61
CA GLN A 76 -7.30 -15.69 7.05
C GLN A 76 -8.07 -15.88 5.74
N ASN A 77 -9.23 -15.29 5.63
CA ASN A 77 -10.05 -15.31 4.42
C ASN A 77 -9.54 -14.25 3.42
N TRP A 78 -9.26 -14.70 2.19
CA TRP A 78 -8.71 -13.82 1.14
C TRP A 78 -9.68 -12.69 0.74
N ASN A 79 -10.98 -12.97 0.65
CA ASN A 79 -11.95 -11.94 0.30
C ASN A 79 -12.10 -10.89 1.41
N GLU A 80 -12.00 -11.29 2.68
CA GLU A 80 -11.96 -10.36 3.80
C GLU A 80 -10.69 -9.50 3.76
N LEU A 81 -9.54 -10.09 3.40
CA LEU A 81 -8.28 -9.38 3.22
C LEU A 81 -8.42 -8.33 2.10
N LEU A 82 -8.93 -8.71 0.93
CA LEU A 82 -9.16 -7.79 -0.18
C LEU A 82 -10.08 -6.64 0.21
N SER A 83 -11.19 -6.94 0.90
CA SER A 83 -12.13 -5.94 1.40
C SER A 83 -11.47 -5.01 2.43
N GLY A 84 -10.60 -5.56 3.29
CA GLY A 84 -9.83 -4.78 4.27
C GLY A 84 -8.82 -3.83 3.60
N VAL A 85 -8.15 -4.27 2.55
CA VAL A 85 -7.22 -3.44 1.76
C VAL A 85 -7.98 -2.29 1.09
N ASP A 86 -9.13 -2.59 0.46
CA ASP A 86 -9.95 -1.57 -0.19
C ASP A 86 -10.50 -0.56 0.82
N LYS A 87 -11.04 -1.04 1.94
CA LYS A 87 -11.54 -0.19 3.02
C LYS A 87 -10.45 0.72 3.59
N ALA A 88 -9.27 0.19 3.87
CA ALA A 88 -8.15 0.98 4.40
C ALA A 88 -7.74 2.10 3.44
N HIS A 89 -7.75 1.83 2.12
CA HIS A 89 -7.53 2.84 1.10
C HIS A 89 -8.61 3.93 1.13
N GLN A 90 -9.90 3.54 1.12
CA GLN A 90 -11.01 4.50 1.12
C GLN A 90 -11.00 5.39 2.38
N ASP A 91 -10.77 4.81 3.55
CA ASP A 91 -10.71 5.54 4.81
C ASP A 91 -9.56 6.57 4.79
N PHE A 92 -8.36 6.16 4.41
CA PHE A 92 -7.20 7.04 4.33
C PHE A 92 -7.37 8.15 3.29
N MET A 93 -7.82 7.79 2.08
CA MET A 93 -8.06 8.77 1.03
C MET A 93 -9.21 9.73 1.39
N GLY A 94 -10.15 9.30 2.23
CA GLY A 94 -11.17 10.17 2.81
C GLY A 94 -10.59 11.34 3.62
N LEU A 95 -9.50 11.12 4.36
CA LEU A 95 -8.77 12.18 5.06
C LEU A 95 -8.11 13.15 4.06
N VAL A 96 -7.43 12.60 3.06
CA VAL A 96 -6.72 13.39 2.04
C VAL A 96 -7.70 14.26 1.23
N ARG A 97 -8.85 13.71 0.82
CA ARG A 97 -9.87 14.45 0.05
C ARG A 97 -10.43 15.64 0.82
N LYS A 98 -10.61 15.50 2.14
CA LYS A 98 -11.13 16.56 3.02
C LYS A 98 -10.10 17.62 3.39
N ALA A 99 -8.81 17.34 3.22
CA ALA A 99 -7.73 18.25 3.58
C ALA A 99 -7.69 19.50 2.69
N SER A 100 -7.34 20.63 3.27
CA SER A 100 -6.95 21.83 2.52
C SER A 100 -5.52 21.73 2.01
N ASP A 101 -5.12 22.61 1.10
CA ASP A 101 -3.72 22.69 0.64
C ASP A 101 -2.77 23.06 1.79
N ASP A 102 -3.22 23.84 2.77
CA ASP A 102 -2.43 24.17 3.95
C ASP A 102 -2.31 22.96 4.93
N ASP A 103 -3.33 22.10 5.00
CA ASP A 103 -3.21 20.85 5.74
C ASP A 103 -2.13 19.94 5.13
N LEU A 104 -1.98 19.92 3.83
CA LEU A 104 -0.98 19.12 3.12
C LEU A 104 0.46 19.64 3.32
N LYS A 105 0.63 20.93 3.59
CA LYS A 105 1.93 21.53 3.93
C LYS A 105 2.36 21.29 5.38
N LYS A 106 1.43 20.95 6.27
CA LYS A 106 1.76 20.70 7.68
C LYS A 106 2.83 19.64 7.81
N LYS A 107 3.78 19.91 8.73
CA LYS A 107 4.84 18.97 9.07
C LYS A 107 4.31 17.89 10.01
N VAL A 108 4.76 16.69 9.78
CA VAL A 108 4.52 15.50 10.62
C VAL A 108 5.83 14.73 10.75
N HIS A 109 5.97 13.95 11.79
CA HIS A 109 7.16 13.13 12.00
C HIS A 109 7.03 11.81 11.25
N PHE A 110 8.11 11.47 10.54
CA PHE A 110 8.23 10.20 9.82
C PHE A 110 9.68 9.70 9.86
N PHE A 111 9.89 8.44 9.49
CA PHE A 111 11.22 7.84 9.45
C PHE A 111 12.06 8.46 8.32
N VAL A 112 13.16 9.08 8.67
CA VAL A 112 14.17 9.63 7.74
C VAL A 112 15.44 8.79 7.69
N GLY A 113 15.51 7.73 8.50
CA GLY A 113 16.60 6.77 8.59
C GLY A 113 16.30 5.70 9.64
N PRO A 114 17.15 4.66 9.78
CA PRO A 114 16.97 3.62 10.78
C PRO A 114 16.84 4.21 12.20
N LYS A 115 15.68 4.02 12.82
CA LYS A 115 15.37 4.52 14.17
C LYS A 115 15.46 6.06 14.31
N GLN A 116 15.37 6.80 13.21
CA GLN A 116 15.39 8.27 13.22
C GLN A 116 14.06 8.80 12.71
N LEU A 117 13.43 9.67 13.51
CA LEU A 117 12.30 10.48 13.09
C LEU A 117 12.77 11.86 12.65
N GLY A 118 12.22 12.38 11.59
CA GLY A 118 12.41 13.73 11.11
C GLY A 118 11.10 14.32 10.61
N GLU A 119 11.09 15.60 10.33
CA GLU A 119 9.90 16.31 9.85
C GLU A 119 9.79 16.23 8.32
N MET A 120 8.63 15.83 7.84
CA MET A 120 8.25 15.86 6.43
C MET A 120 6.90 16.56 6.27
N SER A 121 6.62 17.17 5.11
CA SER A 121 5.25 17.61 4.85
C SER A 121 4.32 16.41 4.69
N ARG A 122 3.04 16.59 5.01
CA ARG A 122 2.05 15.52 4.74
C ARG A 122 2.06 15.10 3.27
N MET A 123 2.21 16.04 2.34
CA MET A 123 2.28 15.73 0.91
C MET A 123 3.50 14.84 0.57
N ASP A 124 4.67 15.12 1.14
CA ASP A 124 5.87 14.29 0.90
C ASP A 124 5.67 12.88 1.45
N VAL A 125 5.06 12.76 2.64
CA VAL A 125 4.72 11.45 3.23
C VAL A 125 3.72 10.69 2.36
N LEU A 126 2.70 11.36 1.83
CA LEU A 126 1.73 10.75 0.93
C LEU A 126 2.40 10.13 -0.31
N TRP A 127 3.30 10.87 -0.96
CA TRP A 127 4.06 10.36 -2.10
C TRP A 127 5.00 9.23 -1.70
N PHE A 128 5.69 9.33 -0.55
CA PHE A 128 6.53 8.26 -0.04
C PHE A 128 5.74 6.94 0.12
N LEU A 129 4.60 6.99 0.82
CA LEU A 129 3.75 5.82 1.04
C LEU A 129 3.20 5.24 -0.28
N LEU A 130 2.91 6.10 -1.28
CA LEU A 130 2.48 5.63 -2.58
C LEU A 130 3.61 4.90 -3.33
N HIS A 131 4.84 5.42 -3.29
CA HIS A 131 6.00 4.77 -3.89
C HIS A 131 6.29 3.41 -3.22
N ASP A 132 6.15 3.34 -1.90
CA ASP A 132 6.34 2.09 -1.16
C ASP A 132 5.30 1.03 -1.55
N GLN A 133 4.04 1.43 -1.74
CA GLN A 133 3.01 0.52 -2.27
C GLN A 133 3.32 0.02 -3.68
N ILE A 134 3.82 0.89 -4.57
CA ILE A 134 4.24 0.48 -5.90
C ILE A 134 5.40 -0.53 -5.82
N HIS A 135 6.36 -0.30 -4.90
CA HIS A 135 7.46 -1.23 -4.62
C HIS A 135 6.94 -2.59 -4.15
N HIS A 136 6.07 -2.63 -3.14
CA HIS A 136 5.49 -3.89 -2.64
C HIS A 136 4.64 -4.61 -3.68
N ARG A 137 3.95 -3.89 -4.54
CA ARG A 137 3.22 -4.48 -5.67
C ARG A 137 4.17 -5.17 -6.65
N GLY A 138 5.31 -4.57 -6.96
CA GLY A 138 6.36 -5.21 -7.76
C GLY A 138 6.85 -6.52 -7.13
N GLN A 139 7.08 -6.52 -5.82
CA GLN A 139 7.41 -7.75 -5.08
C GLN A 139 6.28 -8.79 -5.19
N PHE A 140 5.02 -8.39 -4.99
CA PHE A 140 3.87 -9.30 -5.03
C PHE A 140 3.67 -9.94 -6.42
N SER A 141 4.05 -9.26 -7.50
CA SER A 141 4.00 -9.83 -8.85
C SER A 141 4.89 -11.07 -9.01
N ILE A 142 6.01 -11.15 -8.27
CA ILE A 142 6.87 -12.32 -8.24
C ILE A 142 6.18 -13.48 -7.52
N TYR A 143 5.51 -13.21 -6.38
CA TYR A 143 4.71 -14.23 -5.68
C TYR A 143 3.60 -14.79 -6.58
N LEU A 144 2.92 -13.90 -7.32
CA LEU A 144 1.90 -14.31 -8.27
C LEU A 144 2.49 -15.22 -9.37
N ARG A 145 3.65 -14.88 -9.92
CA ARG A 145 4.34 -15.74 -10.90
C ARG A 145 4.73 -17.10 -10.29
N MET A 146 5.27 -17.10 -9.08
CA MET A 146 5.68 -18.32 -8.39
C MET A 146 4.52 -19.21 -7.97
N SER A 147 3.34 -18.64 -7.76
CA SER A 147 2.12 -19.42 -7.51
C SER A 147 1.59 -20.18 -8.72
N GLY A 148 2.16 -19.92 -9.90
CA GLY A 148 1.71 -20.48 -11.19
C GLY A 148 0.56 -19.72 -11.84
N ALA A 149 0.11 -18.61 -11.24
CA ALA A 149 -0.95 -17.79 -11.79
C ALA A 149 -0.43 -16.82 -12.87
N LYS A 150 -1.36 -16.30 -13.68
CA LYS A 150 -1.07 -15.29 -14.69
C LYS A 150 -0.82 -13.93 -14.05
N VAL A 151 0.22 -13.25 -14.50
CA VAL A 151 0.54 -11.89 -14.05
C VAL A 151 -0.15 -10.88 -14.98
N PRO A 152 -1.14 -10.11 -14.50
CA PRO A 152 -1.85 -9.17 -15.34
C PRO A 152 -0.96 -8.00 -15.76
N SER A 153 -1.28 -7.39 -16.90
CA SER A 153 -0.69 -6.12 -17.32
C SER A 153 -1.03 -5.01 -16.33
N ILE A 154 -0.01 -4.28 -15.86
CA ILE A 154 -0.14 -3.18 -14.90
C ILE A 154 0.20 -1.85 -15.57
N TYR A 155 1.45 -1.62 -15.97
CA TYR A 155 1.89 -0.42 -16.71
C TYR A 155 2.21 -0.72 -18.18
N GLY A 156 2.43 -1.99 -18.48
CA GLY A 156 2.83 -2.45 -19.79
C GLY A 156 2.47 -3.91 -19.98
N PRO A 157 2.79 -4.51 -21.15
CA PRO A 157 2.51 -5.90 -21.42
C PRO A 157 3.25 -6.84 -20.47
N THR A 158 2.68 -8.01 -20.24
CA THR A 158 3.34 -9.13 -19.58
C THR A 158 3.39 -10.33 -20.54
N ALA A 159 4.12 -11.38 -20.16
CA ALA A 159 4.12 -12.62 -20.92
C ALA A 159 2.72 -13.27 -20.99
N ASP A 160 1.84 -12.97 -20.03
CA ASP A 160 0.48 -13.52 -19.97
C ASP A 160 -0.59 -12.61 -20.62
N GLU A 161 -0.30 -11.30 -20.69
CA GLU A 161 -1.15 -10.28 -21.33
C GLU A 161 -0.30 -9.44 -22.29
N PRO A 162 0.11 -9.98 -23.45
CA PRO A 162 0.82 -9.21 -24.48
C PRO A 162 -0.13 -8.20 -25.13
N TRP A 163 0.41 -7.03 -25.52
CA TRP A 163 -0.40 -5.97 -26.16
C TRP A 163 -0.37 -6.02 -27.68
N MET A 164 0.49 -6.86 -28.26
CA MET A 164 0.64 -7.09 -29.70
C MET A 164 0.87 -8.57 -29.98
#